data_2ab7ab18357d658df459b931bb13477d
#
_entry.id   2ab7ab18357d658df459b931bb13477d
#
_cell.length_a   1.000
_cell.length_b   1.000
_cell.length_c   1.000
_cell.angle_alpha   90.00
_cell.angle_beta   90.00
_cell.angle_gamma   90.00
#
_symmetry.space_group_name_H-M   'P 1'
#
loop_
_entity.id
_entity.type
_entity.pdbx_description
1 polymer ?
#
loop_
_entity_poly.entity_id
_entity_poly.type
_entity_poly.pdbx_seq_one_letter_code
_entity_poly.pdbx_strand_id
1 'polypeptide(L)'
;MKEMKNPPIDDMSVRIFELACFVVCLTGFLVRAITIGYTADRTSGRNTHAGQIAESINTTGMYSLCRHPLYLGNFIIWLGVAALTQNGWFMLAFMLVFWLYYERIMFAEEEFLIEKFGNDYLKYSGSTPAFIPNFKKYRRPLLRFSLRKVIRQEKSGILNLFAVFLLFRGLGEYITHSLQHVEIYWIVGFGSALLYYITVKILEKKTNLLKTDRHGQ
;
A
#
# COMPACT_ATOMS: atom_id res chain seq x y z
N MET A 1 23.16 -10.30 40.26
CA MET A 1 22.79 -10.22 38.84
C MET A 1 23.05 -8.78 38.39
N LYS A 2 24.10 -8.55 37.59
CA LYS A 2 24.33 -7.22 36.98
C LYS A 2 23.27 -7.02 35.91
N GLU A 3 22.39 -6.04 36.08
CA GLU A 3 21.56 -5.55 35.01
C GLU A 3 22.50 -5.14 33.86
N MET A 4 22.44 -5.85 32.76
CA MET A 4 23.06 -5.41 31.53
C MET A 4 22.22 -4.18 31.07
N LYS A 5 22.63 -2.98 31.47
CA LYS A 5 22.16 -1.74 30.90
C LYS A 5 22.56 -1.78 29.43
N ASN A 6 21.59 -2.00 28.54
CA ASN A 6 21.80 -1.73 27.13
C ASN A 6 22.32 -0.29 27.01
N PRO A 7 23.39 -0.06 26.24
CA PRO A 7 23.86 1.31 26.01
C PRO A 7 22.68 2.13 25.48
N PRO A 8 22.55 3.40 25.86
CA PRO A 8 21.51 4.27 25.30
C PRO A 8 21.64 4.22 23.77
N ILE A 9 20.59 3.74 23.11
CA ILE A 9 20.53 3.77 21.64
C ILE A 9 20.61 5.24 21.28
N ASP A 10 21.62 5.62 20.48
CA ASP A 10 21.80 6.98 20.02
C ASP A 10 20.52 7.44 19.30
N ASP A 11 19.95 8.57 19.75
CA ASP A 11 18.75 9.17 19.17
C ASP A 11 18.83 9.31 17.65
N MET A 12 20.04 9.57 17.11
CA MET A 12 20.28 9.67 15.68
C MET A 12 20.04 8.33 14.96
N SER A 13 20.52 7.24 15.55
CA SER A 13 20.34 5.89 14.97
C SER A 13 18.87 5.48 14.91
N VAL A 14 18.08 5.83 15.94
CA VAL A 14 16.64 5.57 15.97
C VAL A 14 15.93 6.37 14.87
N ARG A 15 16.25 7.66 14.73
CA ARG A 15 15.67 8.53 13.69
C ARG A 15 16.00 8.04 12.27
N ILE A 16 17.26 7.66 12.02
CA ILE A 16 17.67 7.12 10.71
C ILE A 16 16.89 5.84 10.40
N PHE A 17 16.71 4.95 11.39
CA PHE A 17 15.97 3.72 11.22
C PHE A 17 14.47 3.99 10.92
N GLU A 18 13.82 4.88 11.67
CA GLU A 18 12.43 5.28 11.41
C GLU A 18 12.24 5.86 10.01
N LEU A 19 13.16 6.74 9.60
CA LEU A 19 13.15 7.31 8.25
C LEU A 19 13.35 6.23 7.18
N ALA A 20 14.23 5.26 7.42
CA ALA A 20 14.39 4.13 6.50
C ALA A 20 13.11 3.30 6.38
N CYS A 21 12.42 2.99 7.49
CA CYS A 21 11.12 2.33 7.49
C CYS A 21 10.07 3.16 6.72
N PHE A 22 10.07 4.48 6.92
CA PHE A 22 9.17 5.39 6.19
C PHE A 22 9.45 5.37 4.69
N VAL A 23 10.70 5.40 4.27
CA VAL A 23 11.09 5.28 2.85
C VAL A 23 10.63 3.94 2.27
N VAL A 24 10.75 2.83 2.99
CA VAL A 24 10.19 1.54 2.57
C VAL A 24 8.68 1.66 2.33
N CYS A 25 7.93 2.26 3.26
CA CYS A 25 6.50 2.51 3.06
C CYS A 25 6.21 3.35 1.82
N LEU A 26 6.99 4.41 1.57
CA LEU A 26 6.85 5.25 0.38
C LEU A 26 7.09 4.47 -0.92
N THR A 27 8.03 3.49 -0.94
CA THR A 27 8.20 2.63 -2.12
C THR A 27 6.95 1.78 -2.40
N GLY A 28 6.29 1.27 -1.35
CA GLY A 28 5.02 0.58 -1.48
C GLY A 28 3.90 1.48 -2.02
N PHE A 29 3.82 2.72 -1.54
CA PHE A 29 2.90 3.72 -2.09
C PHE A 29 3.20 4.06 -3.55
N LEU A 30 4.47 4.13 -3.93
CA LEU A 30 4.88 4.37 -5.33
C LEU A 30 4.40 3.24 -6.24
N VAL A 31 4.59 1.97 -5.83
CA VAL A 31 4.06 0.80 -6.55
C VAL A 31 2.55 0.93 -6.74
N ARG A 32 1.80 1.27 -5.68
CA ARG A 32 0.36 1.46 -5.74
C ARG A 32 -0.03 2.64 -6.63
N ALA A 33 0.63 3.79 -6.49
CA ALA A 33 0.36 4.99 -7.28
C ALA A 33 0.56 4.74 -8.79
N ILE A 34 1.65 4.06 -9.16
CA ILE A 34 1.91 3.67 -10.55
C ILE A 34 0.82 2.72 -11.05
N THR A 35 0.47 1.71 -10.24
CA THR A 35 -0.58 0.76 -10.59
C THR A 35 -1.92 1.46 -10.81
N ILE A 36 -2.38 2.23 -9.82
CA ILE A 36 -3.66 2.94 -9.86
C ILE A 36 -3.70 3.97 -10.99
N GLY A 37 -2.61 4.71 -11.17
CA GLY A 37 -2.52 5.78 -12.16
C GLY A 37 -2.69 5.31 -13.60
N TYR A 38 -2.29 4.08 -13.90
CA TYR A 38 -2.35 3.52 -15.26
C TYR A 38 -3.49 2.52 -15.49
N THR A 39 -4.33 2.24 -14.49
CA THR A 39 -5.44 1.29 -14.66
C THR A 39 -6.76 1.97 -15.02
N ALA A 40 -7.64 1.24 -15.70
CA ALA A 40 -9.02 1.63 -15.91
C ALA A 40 -9.82 1.55 -14.60
N ASP A 41 -10.98 2.22 -14.56
CA ASP A 41 -11.89 2.11 -13.44
C ASP A 41 -12.63 0.76 -13.50
N ARG A 42 -13.03 0.23 -12.34
CA ARG A 42 -13.81 -1.02 -12.21
C ARG A 42 -13.18 -2.25 -12.86
N THR A 43 -11.86 -2.40 -12.75
CA THR A 43 -11.13 -3.50 -13.43
C THR A 43 -10.42 -4.46 -12.50
N SER A 44 -10.48 -4.25 -11.17
CA SER A 44 -9.64 -5.00 -10.22
C SER A 44 -10.29 -6.25 -9.62
N GLY A 45 -11.55 -6.59 -9.97
CA GLY A 45 -12.24 -7.71 -9.30
C GLY A 45 -12.50 -7.49 -7.80
N ARG A 46 -12.20 -6.30 -7.31
CA ARG A 46 -12.26 -5.96 -5.88
C ARG A 46 -13.68 -6.10 -5.35
N ASN A 47 -13.82 -6.70 -4.17
CA ASN A 47 -15.06 -6.75 -3.42
C ASN A 47 -15.58 -5.33 -3.11
N THR A 48 -16.81 -5.05 -3.51
CA THR A 48 -17.54 -3.82 -3.22
C THR A 48 -18.85 -4.18 -2.51
N HIS A 49 -19.61 -3.19 -2.02
CA HIS A 49 -20.96 -3.43 -1.48
C HIS A 49 -21.92 -4.06 -2.52
N ALA A 50 -21.61 -3.95 -3.80
CA ALA A 50 -22.37 -4.55 -4.91
C ALA A 50 -21.77 -5.89 -5.42
N GLY A 51 -20.84 -6.49 -4.64
CA GLY A 51 -20.09 -7.68 -5.05
C GLY A 51 -18.77 -7.34 -5.75
N GLN A 52 -18.17 -8.36 -6.38
CA GLN A 52 -16.95 -8.19 -7.16
C GLN A 52 -17.26 -7.57 -8.53
N ILE A 53 -16.48 -6.54 -8.91
CA ILE A 53 -16.66 -5.83 -10.17
C ILE A 53 -15.35 -5.87 -10.96
N ALA A 54 -15.42 -6.39 -12.19
CA ALA A 54 -14.34 -6.27 -13.18
C ALA A 54 -14.97 -6.11 -14.57
N GLU A 55 -14.82 -4.96 -15.20
CA GLU A 55 -15.32 -4.71 -16.55
C GLU A 55 -14.34 -5.23 -17.63
N SER A 56 -13.06 -5.24 -17.32
CA SER A 56 -12.00 -5.78 -18.18
C SER A 56 -10.80 -6.27 -17.36
N ILE A 57 -9.93 -7.06 -17.97
CA ILE A 57 -8.70 -7.58 -17.36
C ILE A 57 -7.57 -6.58 -17.56
N ASN A 58 -6.90 -6.18 -16.48
CA ASN A 58 -5.66 -5.41 -16.59
C ASN A 58 -4.49 -6.36 -16.90
N THR A 59 -3.82 -6.16 -18.02
CA THR A 59 -2.69 -7.01 -18.47
C THR A 59 -1.44 -6.22 -18.80
N THR A 60 -1.44 -4.90 -18.63
CA THR A 60 -0.36 -3.98 -18.99
C THR A 60 0.13 -3.16 -17.80
N GLY A 61 1.22 -2.43 -17.95
CA GLY A 61 1.84 -1.69 -16.85
C GLY A 61 2.30 -2.64 -15.74
N MET A 62 1.98 -2.30 -14.49
CA MET A 62 2.32 -3.12 -13.33
C MET A 62 1.68 -4.52 -13.36
N TYR A 63 0.49 -4.65 -13.98
CA TYR A 63 -0.18 -5.92 -14.17
C TYR A 63 0.49 -6.85 -15.19
N SER A 64 1.42 -6.37 -15.99
CA SER A 64 2.27 -7.25 -16.82
C SER A 64 3.43 -7.87 -16.04
N LEU A 65 3.79 -7.29 -14.90
CA LEU A 65 4.86 -7.77 -14.02
C LEU A 65 4.37 -8.83 -13.04
N CYS A 66 3.22 -8.59 -12.41
CA CYS A 66 2.53 -9.53 -11.52
C CYS A 66 1.01 -9.25 -11.55
N ARG A 67 0.21 -10.29 -11.19
CA ARG A 67 -1.25 -10.19 -11.23
C ARG A 67 -1.84 -9.31 -10.13
N HIS A 68 -1.15 -9.22 -8.98
CA HIS A 68 -1.62 -8.51 -7.79
C HIS A 68 -0.66 -7.38 -7.34
N PRO A 69 -0.36 -6.38 -8.20
CA PRO A 69 0.62 -5.33 -7.88
C PRO A 69 0.17 -4.40 -6.73
N LEU A 70 -1.15 -4.24 -6.52
CA LEU A 70 -1.67 -3.46 -5.37
C LEU A 70 -1.41 -4.16 -4.04
N TYR A 71 -1.49 -5.50 -4.01
CA TYR A 71 -1.16 -6.27 -2.80
C TYR A 71 0.33 -6.31 -2.54
N LEU A 72 1.16 -6.32 -3.59
CA LEU A 72 2.60 -6.14 -3.46
C LEU A 72 2.91 -4.76 -2.82
N GLY A 73 2.27 -3.69 -3.27
CA GLY A 73 2.42 -2.38 -2.66
C GLY A 73 1.98 -2.36 -1.19
N ASN A 74 0.85 -3.00 -0.86
CA ASN A 74 0.41 -3.16 0.52
C ASN A 74 1.42 -3.92 1.37
N PHE A 75 1.98 -5.02 0.85
CA PHE A 75 3.01 -5.79 1.54
C PHE A 75 4.22 -4.93 1.92
N ILE A 76 4.72 -4.15 0.96
CA ILE A 76 5.88 -3.28 1.17
C ILE A 76 5.56 -2.20 2.22
N ILE A 77 4.37 -1.57 2.16
CA ILE A 77 3.95 -0.57 3.16
C ILE A 77 3.94 -1.20 4.56
N TRP A 78 3.23 -2.32 4.72
CA TRP A 78 3.08 -2.96 6.01
C TRP A 78 4.38 -3.59 6.52
N LEU A 79 5.28 -4.02 5.62
CA LEU A 79 6.62 -4.49 6.00
C LEU A 79 7.44 -3.34 6.61
N GLY A 80 7.38 -2.13 6.04
CA GLY A 80 8.00 -0.94 6.62
C GLY A 80 7.43 -0.61 8.01
N VAL A 81 6.12 -0.73 8.19
CA VAL A 81 5.47 -0.55 9.51
C VAL A 81 5.89 -1.66 10.49
N ALA A 82 5.90 -2.92 10.06
CA ALA A 82 6.32 -4.03 10.91
C ALA A 82 7.78 -3.89 11.37
N ALA A 83 8.64 -3.36 10.51
CA ALA A 83 10.04 -3.12 10.83
C ALA A 83 10.22 -2.12 11.98
N LEU A 84 9.29 -1.17 12.21
CA LEU A 84 9.34 -0.23 13.33
C LEU A 84 9.41 -0.94 14.70
N THR A 85 8.89 -2.16 14.79
CA THR A 85 8.97 -2.94 16.03
C THR A 85 10.38 -3.42 16.38
N GLN A 86 11.32 -3.36 15.44
CA GLN A 86 12.69 -3.88 15.55
C GLN A 86 12.76 -5.34 16.03
N ASN A 87 11.69 -6.09 15.87
CA ASN A 87 11.57 -7.47 16.33
C ASN A 87 11.45 -8.43 15.13
N GLY A 88 12.50 -9.23 14.90
CA GLY A 88 12.56 -10.18 13.78
C GLY A 88 11.46 -11.25 13.83
N TRP A 89 11.07 -11.71 15.03
CA TRP A 89 9.98 -12.68 15.19
C TRP A 89 8.63 -12.07 14.83
N PHE A 90 8.40 -10.81 15.22
CA PHE A 90 7.20 -10.08 14.83
C PHE A 90 7.14 -9.90 13.30
N MET A 91 8.26 -9.53 12.67
CA MET A 91 8.34 -9.40 11.22
C MET A 91 8.04 -10.72 10.50
N LEU A 92 8.60 -11.85 11.00
CA LEU A 92 8.31 -13.17 10.46
C LEU A 92 6.83 -13.53 10.61
N ALA A 93 6.27 -13.35 11.80
CA ALA A 93 4.84 -13.59 12.04
C ALA A 93 3.95 -12.73 11.15
N PHE A 94 4.30 -11.44 11.00
CA PHE A 94 3.61 -10.52 10.09
C PHE A 94 3.63 -11.05 8.64
N MET A 95 4.80 -11.44 8.12
CA MET A 95 4.92 -11.94 6.75
C MET A 95 4.07 -13.20 6.52
N LEU A 96 4.05 -14.13 7.49
CA LEU A 96 3.24 -15.35 7.41
C LEU A 96 1.74 -15.05 7.44
N VAL A 97 1.30 -14.19 8.38
CA VAL A 97 -0.11 -13.79 8.49
C VAL A 97 -0.56 -13.02 7.26
N PHE A 98 0.28 -12.08 6.78
CA PHE A 98 0.01 -11.33 5.55
C PHE A 98 -0.16 -12.29 4.37
N TRP A 99 0.76 -13.26 4.20
CA TRP A 99 0.69 -14.22 3.11
C TRP A 99 -0.60 -15.04 3.17
N LEU A 100 -0.91 -15.65 4.32
CA LEU A 100 -2.12 -16.46 4.49
C LEU A 100 -3.40 -15.66 4.22
N TYR A 101 -3.46 -14.40 4.64
CA TYR A 101 -4.60 -13.54 4.43
C TYR A 101 -4.77 -13.14 2.97
N TYR A 102 -3.68 -12.65 2.34
CA TYR A 102 -3.74 -12.17 0.96
C TYR A 102 -3.81 -13.29 -0.06
N GLU A 103 -3.23 -14.47 0.20
CA GLU A 103 -3.40 -15.64 -0.66
C GLU A 103 -4.88 -15.99 -0.85
N ARG A 104 -5.65 -15.99 0.22
CA ARG A 104 -7.10 -16.25 0.16
C ARG A 104 -7.86 -15.18 -0.63
N ILE A 105 -7.49 -13.93 -0.48
CA ILE A 105 -8.10 -12.83 -1.23
C ILE A 105 -7.75 -12.95 -2.71
N MET A 106 -6.47 -13.20 -3.04
CA MET A 106 -6.01 -13.39 -4.40
C MET A 106 -6.72 -14.57 -5.06
N PHE A 107 -6.83 -15.69 -4.35
CA PHE A 107 -7.56 -16.86 -4.84
C PHE A 107 -9.02 -16.52 -5.19
N ALA A 108 -9.74 -15.89 -4.28
CA ALA A 108 -11.14 -15.50 -4.52
C ALA A 108 -11.30 -14.50 -5.68
N GLU A 109 -10.35 -13.56 -5.86
CA GLU A 109 -10.35 -12.65 -7.01
C GLU A 109 -10.06 -13.40 -8.31
N GLU A 110 -9.10 -14.32 -8.32
CA GLU A 110 -8.75 -15.11 -9.51
C GLU A 110 -9.88 -16.05 -9.93
N GLU A 111 -10.54 -16.71 -9.00
CA GLU A 111 -11.74 -17.54 -9.28
C GLU A 111 -12.83 -16.70 -9.96
N PHE A 112 -13.16 -15.53 -9.41
CA PHE A 112 -14.13 -14.62 -10.02
C PHE A 112 -13.71 -14.18 -11.44
N LEU A 113 -12.43 -13.89 -11.65
CA LEU A 113 -11.93 -13.47 -12.96
C LEU A 113 -11.92 -14.64 -13.96
N ILE A 114 -11.64 -15.86 -13.51
CA ILE A 114 -11.75 -17.08 -14.34
C ILE A 114 -13.22 -17.31 -14.74
N GLU A 115 -14.15 -17.24 -13.79
CA GLU A 115 -15.57 -17.41 -14.06
C GLU A 115 -16.07 -16.38 -15.08
N LYS A 116 -15.62 -15.13 -14.94
CA LYS A 116 -16.11 -14.03 -15.78
C LYS A 116 -15.47 -13.98 -17.17
N PHE A 117 -14.18 -14.23 -17.27
CA PHE A 117 -13.39 -14.01 -18.51
C PHE A 117 -12.86 -15.31 -19.14
N GLY A 118 -12.99 -16.44 -18.45
CA GLY A 118 -12.66 -17.76 -18.98
C GLY A 118 -11.23 -17.85 -19.49
N ASN A 119 -11.10 -18.30 -20.74
CA ASN A 119 -9.81 -18.56 -21.38
C ASN A 119 -8.90 -17.33 -21.51
N ASP A 120 -9.45 -16.12 -21.56
CA ASP A 120 -8.62 -14.90 -21.68
C ASP A 120 -7.88 -14.64 -20.37
N TYR A 121 -8.53 -14.87 -19.23
CA TYR A 121 -7.85 -14.80 -17.94
C TYR A 121 -6.86 -15.94 -17.75
N LEU A 122 -7.19 -17.18 -18.15
CA LEU A 122 -6.29 -18.33 -18.05
C LEU A 122 -5.00 -18.14 -18.86
N LYS A 123 -5.07 -17.59 -20.07
CA LYS A 123 -3.89 -17.22 -20.87
C LYS A 123 -3.01 -16.18 -20.17
N TYR A 124 -3.64 -15.15 -19.60
CA TYR A 124 -2.93 -14.12 -18.85
C TYR A 124 -2.28 -14.69 -17.59
N SER A 125 -3.02 -15.42 -16.76
CA SER A 125 -2.53 -15.99 -15.49
C SER A 125 -1.43 -17.03 -15.70
N GLY A 126 -1.50 -17.85 -16.74
CA GLY A 126 -0.45 -18.80 -17.10
C GLY A 126 0.86 -18.15 -17.53
N SER A 127 0.82 -16.88 -17.94
CA SER A 127 2.02 -16.16 -18.40
C SER A 127 2.57 -15.17 -17.37
N THR A 128 1.78 -14.74 -16.39
CA THR A 128 2.12 -13.67 -15.44
C THR A 128 2.10 -14.20 -14.00
N PRO A 129 3.18 -14.03 -13.22
CA PRO A 129 3.22 -14.51 -11.83
C PRO A 129 2.20 -13.80 -10.95
N ALA A 130 1.75 -14.46 -9.89
CA ALA A 130 0.73 -13.89 -8.99
C ALA A 130 1.24 -12.66 -8.24
N PHE A 131 2.39 -12.77 -7.57
CA PHE A 131 2.85 -11.76 -6.59
C PHE A 131 4.27 -11.24 -6.86
N ILE A 132 5.26 -12.10 -7.11
CA ILE A 132 6.65 -11.69 -7.34
C ILE A 132 6.80 -11.13 -8.76
N PRO A 133 7.22 -9.85 -8.93
CA PRO A 133 7.27 -9.22 -10.24
C PRO A 133 8.31 -9.85 -11.18
N ASN A 134 7.93 -10.11 -12.42
CA ASN A 134 8.84 -10.50 -13.49
C ASN A 134 9.09 -9.32 -14.43
N PHE A 135 10.19 -8.59 -14.20
CA PHE A 135 10.53 -7.38 -14.95
C PHE A 135 10.80 -7.62 -16.44
N LYS A 136 11.15 -8.86 -16.85
CA LYS A 136 11.37 -9.21 -18.24
C LYS A 136 10.10 -9.18 -19.10
N LYS A 137 8.94 -9.22 -18.47
CA LYS A 137 7.62 -9.24 -19.14
C LYS A 137 6.93 -7.89 -19.18
N TYR A 138 7.62 -6.81 -18.87
CA TYR A 138 7.02 -5.49 -18.84
C TYR A 138 6.40 -5.10 -20.18
N ARG A 139 5.14 -4.69 -20.13
CA ARG A 139 4.40 -4.12 -21.26
C ARG A 139 3.97 -2.70 -20.90
N ARG A 140 4.16 -1.77 -21.82
CA ARG A 140 3.76 -0.36 -21.58
C ARG A 140 2.26 -0.26 -21.28
N PRO A 141 1.84 0.62 -20.34
CA PRO A 141 0.44 0.87 -20.06
C PRO A 141 -0.29 1.39 -21.32
N LEU A 142 -1.51 0.94 -21.54
CA LEU A 142 -2.36 1.43 -22.62
C LEU A 142 -2.96 2.81 -22.29
N LEU A 143 -3.25 3.06 -21.02
CA LEU A 143 -3.86 4.31 -20.58
C LEU A 143 -2.78 5.31 -20.12
N ARG A 144 -3.07 6.60 -20.27
CA ARG A 144 -2.22 7.67 -19.73
C ARG A 144 -2.31 7.69 -18.20
N PHE A 145 -1.24 8.15 -17.54
CA PHE A 145 -1.22 8.28 -16.08
C PHE A 145 -2.27 9.28 -15.58
N SER A 146 -3.03 8.90 -14.56
CA SER A 146 -4.04 9.74 -13.94
C SER A 146 -3.68 10.09 -12.50
N LEU A 147 -3.08 11.25 -12.29
CA LEU A 147 -2.79 11.77 -10.97
C LEU A 147 -4.08 11.97 -10.14
N ARG A 148 -5.18 12.40 -10.79
CA ARG A 148 -6.48 12.58 -10.12
C ARG A 148 -6.97 11.30 -9.45
N LYS A 149 -6.82 10.17 -10.15
CA LYS A 149 -7.20 8.86 -9.62
C LYS A 149 -6.34 8.44 -8.43
N VAL A 150 -5.02 8.67 -8.52
CA VAL A 150 -4.09 8.39 -7.43
C VAL A 150 -4.43 9.22 -6.19
N ILE A 151 -4.59 10.53 -6.33
CA ILE A 151 -4.98 11.44 -5.24
C ILE A 151 -6.25 10.95 -4.55
N ARG A 152 -7.26 10.59 -5.34
CA ARG A 152 -8.55 10.13 -4.83
C ARG A 152 -8.44 8.81 -4.05
N GLN A 153 -7.66 7.84 -4.55
CA GLN A 153 -7.61 6.50 -3.97
C GLN A 153 -6.62 6.37 -2.81
N GLU A 154 -5.51 7.11 -2.83
CA GLU A 154 -4.45 6.99 -1.83
C GLU A 154 -4.59 7.94 -0.62
N LYS A 155 -5.55 8.86 -0.63
CA LYS A 155 -5.73 9.84 0.48
C LYS A 155 -5.84 9.19 1.86
N SER A 156 -6.56 8.09 1.98
CA SER A 156 -6.74 7.38 3.26
C SER A 156 -5.47 6.61 3.65
N GLY A 157 -4.78 6.04 2.67
CA GLY A 157 -3.53 5.31 2.89
C GLY A 157 -2.43 6.24 3.44
N ILE A 158 -2.30 7.43 2.85
CA ILE A 158 -1.34 8.45 3.30
C ILE A 158 -1.65 8.90 4.73
N LEU A 159 -2.91 9.21 5.03
CA LEU A 159 -3.32 9.59 6.39
C LEU A 159 -3.00 8.47 7.40
N ASN A 160 -3.36 7.23 7.06
CA ASN A 160 -3.13 6.08 7.93
C ASN A 160 -1.63 5.83 8.16
N LEU A 161 -0.78 6.05 7.16
CA LEU A 161 0.67 5.92 7.33
C LEU A 161 1.19 6.86 8.41
N PHE A 162 0.89 8.16 8.31
CA PHE A 162 1.32 9.14 9.31
C PHE A 162 0.70 8.88 10.70
N ALA A 163 -0.57 8.43 10.74
CA ALA A 163 -1.22 8.06 11.99
C ALA A 163 -0.53 6.89 12.69
N VAL A 164 -0.13 5.86 11.93
CA VAL A 164 0.56 4.69 12.47
C VAL A 164 1.95 5.06 12.99
N PHE A 165 2.73 5.84 12.24
CA PHE A 165 4.05 6.30 12.70
C PHE A 165 3.95 7.16 13.96
N LEU A 166 3.00 8.10 14.00
CA LEU A 166 2.74 8.93 15.19
C LEU A 166 2.33 8.07 16.40
N LEU A 167 1.46 7.08 16.18
CA LEU A 167 1.02 6.15 17.23
C LEU A 167 2.18 5.31 17.78
N PHE A 168 3.01 4.73 16.91
CA PHE A 168 4.17 3.94 17.32
C PHE A 168 5.13 4.78 18.15
N ARG A 169 5.38 6.03 17.74
CA ARG A 169 6.26 6.93 18.48
C ARG A 169 5.67 7.30 19.84
N GLY A 170 4.40 7.71 19.89
CA GLY A 170 3.74 8.07 21.14
C GLY A 170 3.63 6.89 22.13
N LEU A 171 3.34 5.67 21.63
CA LEU A 171 3.34 4.46 22.47
C LEU A 171 4.74 4.11 23.00
N GLY A 172 5.77 4.24 22.15
CA GLY A 172 7.15 4.02 22.54
C GLY A 172 7.55 4.90 23.72
N GLU A 173 7.26 6.19 23.66
CA GLU A 173 7.52 7.16 24.74
C GLU A 173 6.74 6.84 26.01
N TYR A 174 5.46 6.51 25.87
CA TYR A 174 4.61 6.15 27.01
C TYR A 174 5.14 4.90 27.74
N ILE A 175 5.56 3.86 27.03
CA ILE A 175 6.02 2.60 27.61
C ILE A 175 7.41 2.75 28.24
N THR A 176 8.30 3.51 27.62
CA THR A 176 9.68 3.65 28.09
C THR A 176 9.84 4.70 29.19
N HIS A 177 8.76 5.42 29.53
CA HIS A 177 8.79 6.57 30.45
C HIS A 177 9.92 7.57 30.13
N SER A 178 10.44 7.55 28.92
CA SER A 178 11.42 8.52 28.46
C SER A 178 10.64 9.71 27.95
N LEU A 179 10.85 10.89 28.55
CA LEU A 179 10.29 12.16 28.07
C LEU A 179 10.98 12.62 26.76
N GLN A 180 11.25 11.71 25.86
CA GLN A 180 11.69 12.05 24.52
C GLN A 180 10.45 12.53 23.79
N HIS A 181 10.41 13.81 23.49
CA HIS A 181 9.29 14.44 22.80
C HIS A 181 9.03 13.79 21.45
N VAL A 182 7.76 13.48 21.17
CA VAL A 182 7.34 13.09 19.82
C VAL A 182 7.90 14.10 18.83
N GLU A 183 8.69 13.61 17.90
CA GLU A 183 9.34 14.48 16.94
C GLU A 183 8.32 15.30 16.16
N ILE A 184 8.52 16.62 16.17
CA ILE A 184 7.59 17.60 15.60
C ILE A 184 7.21 17.26 14.14
N TYR A 185 8.12 16.64 13.38
CA TYR A 185 7.86 16.29 11.98
C TYR A 185 6.77 15.22 11.82
N TRP A 186 6.59 14.29 12.79
CA TRP A 186 5.47 13.33 12.74
C TRP A 186 4.13 14.01 13.03
N ILE A 187 4.10 14.97 13.95
CA ILE A 187 2.89 15.75 14.27
C ILE A 187 2.51 16.62 13.08
N VAL A 188 3.48 17.33 12.50
CA VAL A 188 3.26 18.17 11.32
C VAL A 188 2.87 17.31 10.11
N GLY A 189 3.53 16.17 9.93
CA GLY A 189 3.21 15.22 8.87
C GLY A 189 1.79 14.70 8.97
N PHE A 190 1.35 14.27 10.15
CA PHE A 190 -0.03 13.83 10.38
C PHE A 190 -1.03 14.95 10.15
N GLY A 191 -0.78 16.16 10.69
CA GLY A 191 -1.64 17.32 10.47
C GLY A 191 -1.79 17.67 8.98
N SER A 192 -0.68 17.64 8.24
CA SER A 192 -0.67 17.87 6.79
C SER A 192 -1.43 16.78 6.02
N ALA A 193 -1.25 15.52 6.40
CA ALA A 193 -1.97 14.39 5.80
C ALA A 193 -3.47 14.43 6.09
N LEU A 194 -3.84 14.87 7.29
CA LEU A 194 -5.25 15.06 7.68
C LEU A 194 -5.89 16.19 6.86
N LEU A 195 -5.21 17.33 6.73
CA LEU A 195 -5.68 18.45 5.91
C LEU A 195 -5.82 18.02 4.45
N TYR A 196 -4.84 17.31 3.90
CA TYR A 196 -4.90 16.73 2.56
C TYR A 196 -6.11 15.81 2.39
N TYR A 197 -6.32 14.87 3.33
CA TYR A 197 -7.47 13.96 3.31
C TYR A 197 -8.81 14.70 3.29
N ILE A 198 -8.98 15.70 4.19
CA ILE A 198 -10.20 16.50 4.27
C ILE A 198 -10.43 17.28 2.97
N THR A 199 -9.39 17.92 2.46
CA THR A 199 -9.46 18.70 1.21
C THR A 199 -9.88 17.82 0.03
N VAL A 200 -9.24 16.65 -0.16
CA VAL A 200 -9.60 15.72 -1.24
C VAL A 200 -11.03 15.23 -1.08
N LYS A 201 -11.47 14.92 0.15
CA LYS A 201 -12.84 14.46 0.42
C LYS A 201 -13.90 15.53 0.13
N ILE A 202 -13.59 16.80 0.42
CA ILE A 202 -14.47 17.94 0.07
C ILE A 202 -14.54 18.11 -1.46
N LEU A 203 -13.39 18.05 -2.16
CA LEU A 203 -13.33 18.15 -3.61
C LEU A 203 -14.12 17.03 -4.30
N GLU A 204 -14.05 15.79 -3.80
CA GLU A 204 -14.85 14.67 -4.31
C GLU A 204 -16.36 14.89 -4.19
N LYS A 205 -16.80 15.50 -3.06
CA LYS A 205 -18.23 15.73 -2.81
C LYS A 205 -18.78 16.96 -3.53
N LYS A 206 -18.01 18.04 -3.59
CA LYS A 206 -18.48 19.34 -4.06
C LYS A 206 -18.13 19.66 -5.50
N THR A 207 -17.20 18.92 -6.12
CA THR A 207 -16.69 19.22 -7.45
C THR A 207 -16.57 17.97 -8.32
N ASN A 208 -16.54 18.17 -9.64
CA ASN A 208 -16.25 17.11 -10.61
C ASN A 208 -14.74 17.00 -10.93
N LEU A 209 -13.89 17.79 -10.27
CA LEU A 209 -12.45 17.87 -10.56
C LEU A 209 -11.72 16.55 -10.46
N LEU A 210 -12.14 15.67 -9.54
CA LEU A 210 -11.51 14.37 -9.30
C LEU A 210 -12.28 13.20 -9.94
N LYS A 211 -13.38 13.47 -10.66
CA LYS A 211 -14.06 12.42 -11.42
C LYS A 211 -13.18 11.96 -12.57
N THR A 212 -13.05 10.67 -12.72
CA THR A 212 -12.36 10.03 -13.84
C THR A 212 -13.29 8.96 -14.38
N ASP A 213 -13.74 9.11 -15.62
CA ASP A 213 -14.46 8.08 -16.37
C ASP A 213 -13.44 7.42 -17.30
N ARG A 214 -12.82 6.33 -16.84
CA ARG A 214 -11.79 5.59 -17.59
C ARG A 214 -12.30 4.19 -17.85
N HIS A 215 -12.83 3.97 -19.05
CA HIS A 215 -13.20 2.65 -19.49
C HIS A 215 -11.96 1.91 -20.02
N GLY A 216 -11.82 0.61 -19.68
CA GLY A 216 -10.86 -0.28 -20.31
C GLY A 216 -11.32 -0.55 -21.76
N GLN A 217 -10.39 -0.52 -22.70
CA GLN A 217 -10.60 -1.04 -24.05
C GLN A 217 -10.54 -2.55 -24.06
#